data_03185804b5d828db87b6b6625f175f6f
#
_entry.id   03185804b5d828db87b6b6625f175f6f
#
_cell.length_a   1.000
_cell.length_b   1.000
_cell.length_c   1.000
_cell.angle_alpha   90.00
_cell.angle_beta   90.00
_cell.angle_gamma   90.00
#
_symmetry.space_group_name_H-M   'P 1'
#
loop_
_entity.id
_entity.type
_entity.pdbx_description
1 polymer ?
#
loop_
_entity_poly.entity_id
_entity_poly.type
_entity_poly.pdbx_seq_one_letter_code
_entity_poly.pdbx_strand_id
1 'polypeptide(L)'
;MSSSAEDSLLDQIGPALSRLRRRTPATSRDMSRNLVLNVVADAPGELTVGGLAAEMGVVQPVASRTVAACIADGLLRRAASQADGRRTVLELTERGEAERTRFAADQRAAFEDITATWSPEERAQFARLLVRYTADAGAWSRRRAAKAR
;
A
#
# COMPACT_ATOMS: atom_id res chain seq x y z
N MET A 1 0.14 -28.61 -25.28
CA MET A 1 1.42 -28.60 -24.53
C MET A 1 1.71 -27.27 -23.83
N SER A 2 1.15 -26.13 -24.24
CA SER A 2 1.33 -24.83 -23.56
C SER A 2 0.68 -24.75 -22.17
N SER A 3 -0.48 -25.39 -21.96
CA SER A 3 -1.23 -25.33 -20.70
C SER A 3 -0.44 -25.80 -19.47
N SER A 4 0.34 -26.89 -19.61
CA SER A 4 1.12 -27.43 -18.45
C SER A 4 2.27 -26.53 -18.00
N ALA A 5 2.89 -25.77 -18.89
CA ALA A 5 3.97 -24.85 -18.54
C ALA A 5 3.39 -23.55 -17.91
N GLU A 6 2.25 -23.08 -18.41
CA GLU A 6 1.52 -21.93 -17.84
C GLU A 6 1.00 -22.25 -16.44
N ASP A 7 0.40 -23.42 -16.24
CA ASP A 7 -0.08 -23.88 -14.92
C ASP A 7 1.07 -23.96 -13.92
N SER A 8 2.24 -24.49 -14.35
CA SER A 8 3.44 -24.52 -13.49
C SER A 8 3.98 -23.15 -13.10
N LEU A 9 3.82 -22.13 -13.96
CA LEU A 9 4.19 -20.75 -13.61
C LEU A 9 3.19 -20.13 -12.62
N LEU A 10 1.89 -20.38 -12.78
CA LEU A 10 0.87 -19.90 -11.85
C LEU A 10 1.07 -20.49 -10.44
N ASP A 11 1.45 -21.75 -10.33
CA ASP A 11 1.76 -22.39 -9.04
C ASP A 11 2.93 -21.74 -8.30
N GLN A 12 3.83 -21.06 -9.01
CA GLN A 12 4.97 -20.37 -8.42
C GLN A 12 4.63 -18.98 -7.86
N ILE A 13 3.45 -18.43 -8.15
CA ILE A 13 3.06 -17.08 -7.70
C ILE A 13 3.04 -16.99 -6.16
N GLY A 14 2.40 -17.93 -5.48
CA GLY A 14 2.32 -17.94 -4.01
C GLY A 14 3.70 -17.99 -3.33
N PRO A 15 4.57 -18.94 -3.71
CA PRO A 15 5.96 -18.97 -3.24
C PRO A 15 6.76 -17.71 -3.56
N ALA A 16 6.58 -17.11 -4.75
CA ALA A 16 7.27 -15.87 -5.14
C ALA A 16 6.84 -14.68 -4.26
N LEU A 17 5.53 -14.50 -4.05
CA LEU A 17 5.01 -13.46 -3.15
C LEU A 17 5.50 -13.65 -1.71
N SER A 18 5.58 -14.88 -1.23
CA SER A 18 6.11 -15.21 0.10
C SER A 18 7.59 -14.85 0.23
N ARG A 19 8.39 -15.12 -0.81
CA ARG A 19 9.81 -14.73 -0.85
C ARG A 19 9.98 -13.22 -0.89
N LEU A 20 9.17 -12.52 -1.66
CA LEU A 20 9.19 -11.06 -1.74
C LEU A 20 8.94 -10.41 -0.36
N ARG A 21 7.91 -10.85 0.36
CA ARG A 21 7.61 -10.35 1.71
C ARG A 21 8.75 -10.52 2.70
N ARG A 22 9.51 -11.63 2.62
CA ARG A 22 10.63 -11.90 3.54
C ARG A 22 11.89 -11.10 3.22
N ARG A 23 12.04 -10.65 1.98
CA ARG A 23 13.28 -10.01 1.48
C ARG A 23 13.17 -8.51 1.28
N THR A 24 12.03 -7.91 1.58
CA THR A 24 11.88 -6.46 1.50
C THR A 24 12.67 -5.80 2.64
N PRO A 25 13.73 -5.05 2.34
CA PRO A 25 14.68 -4.56 3.36
C PRO A 25 14.19 -3.34 4.14
N ALA A 26 13.01 -2.81 3.82
CA ALA A 26 12.46 -1.68 4.56
C ALA A 26 12.21 -2.07 6.02
N THR A 27 12.59 -1.21 6.96
CA THR A 27 12.24 -1.42 8.36
C THR A 27 10.73 -1.53 8.48
N SER A 28 10.23 -2.44 9.30
CA SER A 28 8.79 -2.63 9.51
C SER A 28 8.06 -1.32 9.84
N ARG A 29 8.77 -0.38 10.48
CA ARG A 29 8.28 0.94 10.85
C ARG A 29 8.08 1.85 9.62
N ASP A 30 9.06 1.91 8.72
CA ASP A 30 8.99 2.76 7.52
C ASP A 30 7.95 2.25 6.53
N MET A 31 7.83 0.93 6.38
CA MET A 31 6.77 0.32 5.57
C MET A 31 5.38 0.64 6.12
N SER A 32 5.19 0.54 7.43
CA SER A 32 3.90 0.83 8.07
C SER A 32 3.52 2.30 7.92
N ARG A 33 4.49 3.22 8.07
CA ARG A 33 4.28 4.66 7.85
C ARG A 33 3.88 4.94 6.40
N ASN A 34 4.67 4.46 5.44
CA ASN A 34 4.38 4.68 4.03
C ASN A 34 3.01 4.09 3.61
N LEU A 35 2.65 2.92 4.13
CA LEU A 35 1.33 2.35 3.89
C LEU A 35 0.22 3.30 4.39
N VAL A 36 0.34 3.83 5.61
CA VAL A 36 -0.63 4.80 6.16
C VAL A 36 -0.70 6.06 5.30
N LEU A 37 0.44 6.63 4.89
CA LEU A 37 0.47 7.83 4.06
C LEU A 37 -0.20 7.59 2.71
N ASN A 38 0.06 6.45 2.07
CA ASN A 38 -0.58 6.10 0.80
C ASN A 38 -2.09 5.89 0.96
N VAL A 39 -2.54 5.17 1.98
CA VAL A 39 -3.99 4.96 2.21
C VAL A 39 -4.71 6.29 2.45
N VAL A 40 -4.10 7.23 3.17
CA VAL A 40 -4.68 8.56 3.37
C VAL A 40 -4.71 9.36 2.06
N ALA A 41 -3.63 9.29 1.26
CA ALA A 41 -3.54 9.98 -0.04
C ALA A 41 -4.56 9.45 -1.07
N ASP A 42 -4.74 8.13 -1.11
CA ASP A 42 -5.56 7.43 -2.10
C ASP A 42 -7.05 7.37 -1.70
N ALA A 43 -7.40 7.83 -0.51
CA ALA A 43 -8.78 7.82 -0.04
C ALA A 43 -9.66 8.70 -0.95
N PRO A 44 -10.80 8.18 -1.45
CA PRO A 44 -11.69 8.94 -2.33
C PRO A 44 -12.44 10.06 -1.62
N GLY A 45 -12.25 10.22 -0.32
CA GLY A 45 -12.89 11.21 0.54
C GLY A 45 -12.29 11.20 1.95
N GLU A 46 -13.01 11.75 2.90
CA GLU A 46 -12.57 11.84 4.28
C GLU A 46 -12.31 10.48 4.91
N LEU A 47 -11.14 10.30 5.52
CA LEU A 47 -10.72 9.05 6.12
C LEU A 47 -10.55 9.21 7.64
N THR A 48 -11.26 8.38 8.40
CA THR A 48 -11.08 8.25 9.86
C THR A 48 -10.04 7.18 10.20
N VAL A 49 -9.58 7.13 11.46
CA VAL A 49 -8.70 6.04 11.94
C VAL A 49 -9.37 4.67 11.78
N GLY A 50 -10.69 4.58 12.00
CA GLY A 50 -11.45 3.34 11.78
C GLY A 50 -11.50 2.93 10.32
N GLY A 51 -11.70 3.89 9.40
CA GLY A 51 -11.64 3.67 7.97
C GLY A 51 -10.25 3.21 7.51
N LEU A 52 -9.20 3.86 8.02
CA LEU A 52 -7.82 3.46 7.77
C LEU A 52 -7.54 2.02 8.24
N ALA A 53 -7.99 1.65 9.43
CA ALA A 53 -7.84 0.29 9.96
C ALA A 53 -8.48 -0.75 9.04
N ALA A 54 -9.68 -0.46 8.53
CA ALA A 54 -10.40 -1.32 7.60
C ALA A 54 -9.65 -1.47 6.26
N GLU A 55 -9.15 -0.37 5.69
CA GLU A 55 -8.37 -0.39 4.44
C GLU A 55 -7.04 -1.15 4.59
N MET A 56 -6.38 -1.02 5.73
CA MET A 56 -5.14 -1.73 6.05
C MET A 56 -5.37 -3.21 6.43
N GLY A 57 -6.59 -3.62 6.70
CA GLY A 57 -6.90 -4.97 7.21
C GLY A 57 -6.32 -5.25 8.60
N VAL A 58 -6.22 -4.24 9.46
CA VAL A 58 -5.70 -4.35 10.83
C VAL A 58 -6.76 -3.94 11.85
N VAL A 59 -6.56 -4.34 13.11
CA VAL A 59 -7.42 -3.88 14.21
C VAL A 59 -7.13 -2.42 14.54
N GLN A 60 -8.16 -1.69 14.95
CA GLN A 60 -8.08 -0.24 15.17
C GLN A 60 -6.98 0.21 16.15
N PRO A 61 -6.65 -0.51 17.25
CA PRO A 61 -5.52 -0.13 18.10
C PRO A 61 -4.16 -0.12 17.39
N VAL A 62 -3.95 -0.99 16.40
CA VAL A 62 -2.73 -1.02 15.59
C VAL A 62 -2.68 0.21 14.67
N ALA A 63 -3.76 0.48 13.94
CA ALA A 63 -3.88 1.68 13.12
C ALA A 63 -3.68 2.97 13.94
N SER A 64 -4.32 3.07 15.10
CA SER A 64 -4.20 4.22 16.00
C SER A 64 -2.76 4.49 16.43
N ARG A 65 -1.98 3.46 16.76
CA ARG A 65 -0.56 3.60 17.14
C ARG A 65 0.28 4.10 15.96
N THR A 66 0.07 3.55 14.77
CA THR A 66 0.82 3.98 13.58
C THR A 66 0.46 5.41 13.20
N VAL A 67 -0.82 5.78 13.25
CA VAL A 67 -1.28 7.16 13.04
C VAL A 67 -0.66 8.12 14.06
N ALA A 68 -0.65 7.77 15.34
CA ALA A 68 -0.05 8.59 16.39
C ALA A 68 1.45 8.83 16.12
N ALA A 69 2.19 7.82 15.68
CA ALA A 69 3.58 7.96 15.28
C ALA A 69 3.73 8.89 14.07
N CYS A 70 2.90 8.74 13.03
CA CYS A 70 2.92 9.63 11.87
C CYS A 70 2.60 11.09 12.22
N ILE A 71 1.70 11.32 13.18
CA ILE A 71 1.37 12.67 13.68
C ILE A 71 2.56 13.24 14.48
N ALA A 72 3.16 12.45 15.37
CA ALA A 72 4.33 12.87 16.14
C ALA A 72 5.52 13.25 15.25
N ASP A 73 5.67 12.57 14.11
CA ASP A 73 6.70 12.87 13.11
C ASP A 73 6.29 14.02 12.15
N GLY A 74 5.10 14.60 12.33
CA GLY A 74 4.59 15.71 11.51
C GLY A 74 4.19 15.33 10.09
N LEU A 75 3.90 14.05 9.84
CA LEU A 75 3.52 13.52 8.51
C LEU A 75 2.01 13.56 8.27
N LEU A 76 1.24 13.45 9.33
CA LEU A 76 -0.22 13.53 9.35
C LEU A 76 -0.70 14.57 10.35
N ARG A 77 -1.91 15.06 10.13
CA ARG A 77 -2.66 15.86 11.11
C ARG A 77 -4.09 15.34 11.25
N ARG A 78 -4.71 15.67 12.37
CA ARG A 78 -6.15 15.48 12.57
C ARG A 78 -6.87 16.76 12.18
N ALA A 79 -8.00 16.62 11.49
CA ALA A 79 -8.88 17.71 11.11
C ALA A 79 -10.32 17.36 11.46
N ALA A 80 -11.17 18.39 11.61
CA ALA A 80 -12.60 18.18 11.69
C ALA A 80 -13.15 17.81 10.30
N SER A 81 -14.06 16.85 10.25
CA SER A 81 -14.74 16.50 9.01
C SER A 81 -15.53 17.69 8.47
N GLN A 82 -15.44 17.93 7.18
CA GLN A 82 -16.24 18.95 6.50
C GLN A 82 -17.72 18.55 6.39
N ALA A 83 -17.99 17.24 6.35
CA ALA A 83 -19.33 16.70 6.27
C ALA A 83 -20.03 16.63 7.65
N ASP A 84 -19.26 16.35 8.72
CA ASP A 84 -19.74 16.26 10.09
C ASP A 84 -18.62 16.68 11.06
N GLY A 85 -18.65 17.92 11.51
CA GLY A 85 -17.64 18.51 12.39
C GLY A 85 -17.39 17.77 13.72
N ARG A 86 -18.26 16.80 14.08
CA ARG A 86 -18.06 15.92 15.25
C ARG A 86 -17.08 14.79 14.97
N ARG A 87 -16.79 14.51 13.70
CA ARG A 87 -15.88 13.44 13.29
C ARG A 87 -14.48 13.98 13.07
N THR A 88 -13.49 13.24 13.49
CA THR A 88 -12.08 13.53 13.23
C THR A 88 -11.60 12.69 12.05
N VAL A 89 -10.99 13.36 11.09
CA VAL A 89 -10.42 12.77 9.88
C VAL A 89 -8.91 12.97 9.85
N LEU A 90 -8.23 12.19 9.01
CA LEU A 90 -6.80 12.25 8.81
C LEU A 90 -6.47 12.99 7.52
N GLU A 91 -5.49 13.86 7.59
CA GLU A 91 -4.97 14.59 6.44
C GLU A 91 -3.45 14.50 6.38
N LEU A 92 -2.91 14.40 5.16
CA LEU A 92 -1.48 14.55 4.93
C LEU A 92 -1.05 15.99 5.19
N THR A 93 0.14 16.14 5.79
CA THR A 93 0.85 17.42 5.81
C THR A 93 1.72 17.55 4.56
N GLU A 94 2.24 18.74 4.27
CA GLU A 94 3.25 18.94 3.22
C GLU A 94 4.47 18.02 3.43
N ARG A 95 4.90 17.85 4.68
CA ARG A 95 5.98 16.92 5.05
C ARG A 95 5.59 15.47 4.78
N GLY A 96 4.35 15.09 5.05
CA GLY A 96 3.84 13.75 4.76
C GLY A 96 3.84 13.45 3.26
N GLU A 97 3.44 14.42 2.45
CA GLU A 97 3.46 14.29 0.98
C GLU A 97 4.90 14.22 0.44
N ALA A 98 5.81 15.04 0.97
CA ALA A 98 7.24 14.97 0.61
C ALA A 98 7.87 13.61 0.97
N GLU A 99 7.54 13.06 2.15
CA GLU A 99 8.01 11.75 2.59
C GLU A 99 7.47 10.62 1.70
N ARG A 100 6.19 10.68 1.33
CA ARG A 100 5.56 9.74 0.40
C ARG A 100 6.25 9.75 -0.96
N THR A 101 6.52 10.94 -1.48
CA THR A 101 7.22 11.13 -2.77
C THR A 101 8.65 10.59 -2.72
N ARG A 102 9.38 10.87 -1.63
CA ARG A 102 10.74 10.35 -1.41
C ARG A 102 10.73 8.82 -1.38
N PHE A 103 9.82 8.22 -0.64
CA PHE A 103 9.72 6.76 -0.55
C PHE A 103 9.38 6.12 -1.90
N ALA A 104 8.51 6.75 -2.70
CA ALA A 104 8.20 6.28 -4.05
C ALA A 104 9.43 6.34 -4.97
N ALA A 105 10.26 7.38 -4.85
CA ALA A 105 11.52 7.49 -5.59
C ALA A 105 12.54 6.41 -5.19
N ASP A 106 12.67 6.14 -3.88
CA ASP A 106 13.54 5.08 -3.35
C ASP A 106 13.08 3.69 -3.83
N GLN A 107 11.78 3.44 -3.84
CA GLN A 107 11.22 2.18 -4.39
C GLN A 107 11.46 2.04 -5.88
N ARG A 108 11.36 3.15 -6.63
CA ARG A 108 11.67 3.14 -8.06
C ARG A 108 13.14 2.83 -8.30
N ALA A 109 14.05 3.45 -7.60
CA ALA A 109 15.49 3.18 -7.71
C ALA A 109 15.80 1.72 -7.38
N ALA A 110 15.23 1.18 -6.28
CA ALA A 110 15.37 -0.23 -5.93
C ALA A 110 14.83 -1.17 -7.02
N PHE A 111 13.70 -0.84 -7.64
CA PHE A 111 13.15 -1.61 -8.75
C PHE A 111 14.09 -1.59 -9.97
N GLU A 112 14.66 -0.42 -10.32
CA GLU A 112 15.60 -0.27 -11.42
C GLU A 112 16.86 -1.12 -11.18
N ASP A 113 17.40 -1.12 -9.96
CA ASP A 113 18.55 -1.94 -9.56
C ASP A 113 18.24 -3.44 -9.60
N ILE A 114 17.10 -3.86 -9.03
CA ILE A 114 16.68 -5.27 -9.02
C ILE A 114 16.50 -5.81 -10.45
N THR A 115 16.01 -4.97 -11.35
CA THR A 115 15.73 -5.33 -12.75
C THR A 115 16.81 -4.86 -13.72
N ALA A 116 18.04 -4.61 -13.25
CA ALA A 116 19.11 -4.04 -14.07
C ALA A 116 19.42 -4.85 -15.35
N THR A 117 19.20 -6.17 -15.29
CA THR A 117 19.42 -7.09 -16.42
C THR A 117 18.19 -7.30 -17.31
N TRP A 118 17.04 -6.70 -16.95
CA TRP A 118 15.82 -6.82 -17.74
C TRP A 118 15.81 -5.82 -18.90
N SER A 119 15.14 -6.17 -19.98
CA SER A 119 14.91 -5.20 -21.06
C SER A 119 13.94 -4.08 -20.62
N PRO A 120 13.96 -2.91 -21.26
CA PRO A 120 12.98 -1.85 -21.00
C PRO A 120 11.54 -2.32 -21.17
N GLU A 121 11.26 -3.20 -22.12
CA GLU A 121 9.94 -3.77 -22.41
C GLU A 121 9.48 -4.68 -21.28
N GLU A 122 10.35 -5.55 -20.77
CA GLU A 122 10.06 -6.43 -19.64
C GLU A 122 9.76 -5.62 -18.38
N ARG A 123 10.53 -4.57 -18.08
CA ARG A 123 10.28 -3.66 -16.95
C ARG A 123 8.92 -2.98 -17.07
N ALA A 124 8.61 -2.43 -18.25
CA ALA A 124 7.35 -1.75 -18.49
C ALA A 124 6.15 -2.72 -18.41
N GLN A 125 6.30 -3.93 -18.94
CA GLN A 125 5.26 -4.96 -18.88
C GLN A 125 5.00 -5.40 -17.44
N PHE A 126 6.05 -5.68 -16.67
CA PHE A 126 5.93 -6.05 -15.26
C PHE A 126 5.26 -4.93 -14.46
N ALA A 127 5.67 -3.68 -14.62
CA ALA A 127 5.08 -2.54 -13.93
C ALA A 127 3.58 -2.42 -14.24
N ARG A 128 3.17 -2.52 -15.51
CA ARG A 128 1.75 -2.49 -15.90
C ARG A 128 0.94 -3.62 -15.28
N LEU A 129 1.49 -4.84 -15.30
CA LEU A 129 0.80 -6.01 -14.73
C LEU A 129 0.72 -5.94 -13.21
N LEU A 130 1.76 -5.43 -12.53
CA LEU A 130 1.76 -5.24 -11.09
C LEU A 130 0.70 -4.20 -10.66
N VAL A 131 0.63 -3.06 -11.35
CA VAL A 131 -0.39 -2.02 -11.08
C VAL A 131 -1.79 -2.59 -11.29
N ARG A 132 -2.02 -3.33 -12.37
CA ARG A 132 -3.31 -4.00 -12.60
C ARG A 132 -3.62 -5.03 -11.52
N TYR A 133 -2.66 -5.87 -11.16
CA TYR A 133 -2.82 -6.90 -10.13
C TYR A 133 -3.22 -6.28 -8.77
N THR A 134 -2.57 -5.18 -8.36
CA THR A 134 -2.90 -4.51 -7.09
C THR A 134 -4.30 -3.92 -7.10
N ALA A 135 -4.74 -3.33 -8.21
CA ALA A 135 -6.11 -2.82 -8.36
C ALA A 135 -7.15 -3.94 -8.28
N ASP A 136 -6.93 -5.05 -8.99
CA ASP A 136 -7.82 -6.21 -9.00
C ASP A 136 -7.86 -6.91 -7.63
N ALA A 137 -6.72 -7.02 -6.94
CA ALA A 137 -6.62 -7.56 -5.59
C ALA A 137 -7.40 -6.72 -4.57
N GLY A 138 -7.32 -5.39 -4.66
CA GLY A 138 -8.13 -4.48 -3.84
C GLY A 138 -9.63 -4.66 -4.06
N ALA A 139 -10.05 -4.75 -5.32
CA ALA A 139 -11.46 -5.00 -5.66
C ALA A 139 -11.95 -6.38 -5.16
N TRP A 140 -11.11 -7.40 -5.28
CA TRP A 140 -11.41 -8.75 -4.77
C TRP A 140 -11.56 -8.78 -3.25
N SER A 141 -10.65 -8.12 -2.51
CA SER A 141 -10.71 -8.04 -1.05
C SER A 141 -11.99 -7.38 -0.56
N ARG A 142 -12.40 -6.26 -1.18
CA ARG A 142 -13.66 -5.57 -0.86
C ARG A 142 -14.88 -6.47 -1.10
N ARG A 143 -14.92 -7.19 -2.21
CA ARG A 143 -16.01 -8.15 -2.50
C ARG A 143 -16.09 -9.27 -1.47
N ARG A 144 -14.95 -9.80 -1.01
CA ARG A 144 -14.94 -10.83 0.05
C ARG A 144 -15.44 -10.29 1.39
N ALA A 145 -14.99 -9.11 1.79
CA ALA A 145 -15.45 -8.47 3.02
C ALA A 145 -16.97 -8.20 3.02
N ALA A 146 -17.54 -7.81 1.86
CA ALA A 146 -18.98 -7.62 1.72
C ALA A 146 -19.80 -8.91 1.83
N LYS A 147 -19.23 -10.06 1.42
CA LYS A 147 -19.90 -11.39 1.52
C LYS A 147 -19.79 -12.01 2.91
N ALA A 148 -18.89 -11.55 3.76
CA ALA A 148 -18.67 -12.07 5.12
C ALA A 148 -19.52 -11.36 6.20
N ARG A 149 -20.28 -10.33 5.81
CA ARG A 149 -21.25 -9.60 6.65
C ARG A 149 -22.65 -10.08 6.41
#